data_8a2fcf1811a21751cfd63121fce556cf
#
_entry.id   8a2fcf1811a21751cfd63121fce556cf
#
_cell.length_a   1.000
_cell.length_b   1.000
_cell.length_c   1.000
_cell.angle_alpha   90.00
_cell.angle_beta   90.00
_cell.angle_gamma   90.00
#
_symmetry.space_group_name_H-M   'P 1'
#
loop_
_entity.id
_entity.type
_entity.pdbx_description
1 polymer ?
#
loop_
_entity_poly.entity_id
_entity_poly.type
_entity_poly.pdbx_seq_one_letter_code
_entity_poly.pdbx_strand_id
1 'polypeptide(L)'
;MFLKNKKEKRMIVTIVIVLVVIVVIVALKFILFPPVKKIPTTGKYQITSEDYWVNENKADPYSRRLSTRQLQVRKWHPINCCEDKPVLVASHGSCGTIDNNLTLYKELASHGYTVLAVAHPGQAASVRYENGKKNGPSMEFFKEMSALKPDENPEKACEVFHKWMEIRTDDLNAVMDDWIAKSGKARFITEGHSLGGSAAYAMARIRDDVIGVIALESPFMYDILGVENGKFVFNQSDYTIPVLSIYSDASYPHLKEWSQYGNNAKFLDSTNPIYTNIHYENIGHMGLCDLSLASPVLTAIMDGGFQKTKAPEQLKKLNEDCLVWVTKLTDEK
;
A
#
# COMPACT_ATOMS: atom_id res chain seq x y z
N MET A 1 -13.39 -53.60 23.04
CA MET A 1 -11.95 -53.83 22.85
C MET A 1 -11.21 -52.89 23.78
N PHE A 2 -10.81 -53.34 24.98
CA PHE A 2 -10.17 -52.51 26.01
C PHE A 2 -8.68 -52.35 25.69
N LEU A 3 -8.21 -51.12 25.57
CA LEU A 3 -6.80 -50.80 25.39
C LEU A 3 -6.00 -51.36 26.56
N LYS A 4 -5.11 -52.34 26.30
CA LYS A 4 -4.40 -53.12 27.30
C LYS A 4 -3.29 -52.39 28.05
N ASN A 5 -2.85 -51.20 27.64
CA ASN A 5 -1.64 -50.55 28.16
C ASN A 5 -1.81 -49.04 28.37
N LYS A 6 -1.35 -48.49 29.49
CA LYS A 6 -1.34 -47.07 29.85
C LYS A 6 -0.59 -46.21 28.79
N LYS A 7 0.40 -46.79 28.11
CA LYS A 7 1.18 -46.14 27.04
C LYS A 7 0.34 -45.96 25.79
N GLU A 8 -0.49 -46.91 25.39
CA GLU A 8 -1.42 -46.84 24.25
C GLU A 8 -2.51 -45.79 24.48
N LYS A 9 -3.07 -45.72 25.70
CA LYS A 9 -4.04 -44.68 26.05
C LYS A 9 -3.43 -43.26 25.92
N ARG A 10 -2.20 -43.07 26.43
CA ARG A 10 -1.49 -41.79 26.30
C ARG A 10 -1.23 -41.43 24.84
N MET A 11 -0.79 -42.39 24.03
CA MET A 11 -0.54 -42.18 22.60
C MET A 11 -1.83 -41.75 21.86
N ILE A 12 -2.95 -42.42 22.12
CA ILE A 12 -4.23 -42.07 21.51
C ILE A 12 -4.69 -40.66 21.92
N VAL A 13 -4.57 -40.32 23.21
CA VAL A 13 -4.90 -38.97 23.71
C VAL A 13 -4.03 -37.91 23.01
N THR A 14 -2.73 -38.17 22.87
CA THR A 14 -1.84 -37.26 22.15
C THR A 14 -2.24 -37.10 20.69
N ILE A 15 -2.57 -38.20 19.99
CA ILE A 15 -3.04 -38.11 18.58
C ILE A 15 -4.33 -37.31 18.48
N VAL A 16 -5.29 -37.53 19.38
CA VAL A 16 -6.56 -36.77 19.39
C VAL A 16 -6.30 -35.29 19.63
N ILE A 17 -5.45 -34.92 20.58
CA ILE A 17 -5.08 -33.50 20.82
C ILE A 17 -4.46 -32.89 19.56
N VAL A 18 -3.51 -33.56 18.91
CA VAL A 18 -2.87 -33.08 17.68
C VAL A 18 -3.90 -32.89 16.57
N LEU A 19 -4.82 -33.82 16.38
CA LEU A 19 -5.89 -33.70 15.38
C LEU A 19 -6.82 -32.53 15.69
N VAL A 20 -7.21 -32.33 16.94
CA VAL A 20 -8.03 -31.17 17.35
C VAL A 20 -7.30 -29.87 17.08
N VAL A 21 -6.01 -29.76 17.40
CA VAL A 21 -5.20 -28.56 17.12
C VAL A 21 -5.13 -28.31 15.61
N ILE A 22 -4.93 -29.32 14.79
CA ILE A 22 -4.91 -29.19 13.32
C ILE A 22 -6.26 -28.67 12.82
N VAL A 23 -7.38 -29.26 13.30
CA VAL A 23 -8.72 -28.82 12.91
C VAL A 23 -8.96 -27.37 13.30
N VAL A 24 -8.56 -26.95 14.49
CA VAL A 24 -8.66 -25.55 14.96
C VAL A 24 -7.84 -24.61 14.07
N ILE A 25 -6.59 -24.98 13.75
CA ILE A 25 -5.73 -24.17 12.87
C ILE A 25 -6.35 -24.03 11.47
N VAL A 26 -6.88 -25.12 10.92
CA VAL A 26 -7.55 -25.09 9.61
C VAL A 26 -8.82 -24.25 9.66
N ALA A 27 -9.64 -24.38 10.70
CA ALA A 27 -10.84 -23.56 10.88
C ALA A 27 -10.49 -22.07 10.99
N LEU A 28 -9.50 -21.72 11.81
CA LEU A 28 -9.01 -20.35 11.95
C LEU A 28 -8.51 -19.80 10.62
N LYS A 29 -7.80 -20.59 9.81
CA LYS A 29 -7.37 -20.17 8.47
C LYS A 29 -8.56 -19.80 7.58
N PHE A 30 -9.62 -20.60 7.56
CA PHE A 30 -10.82 -20.30 6.75
C PHE A 30 -11.65 -19.16 7.30
N ILE A 31 -11.63 -18.89 8.61
CA ILE A 31 -12.27 -17.74 9.22
C ILE A 31 -11.51 -16.47 8.88
N LEU A 32 -10.18 -16.46 9.05
CA LEU A 32 -9.33 -15.29 8.80
C LEU A 32 -9.17 -15.01 7.31
N PHE A 33 -9.01 -16.06 6.49
CA PHE A 33 -8.77 -15.97 5.05
C PHE A 33 -9.77 -16.87 4.30
N PRO A 34 -11.03 -16.44 4.18
CA PRO A 34 -12.03 -17.19 3.43
C PRO A 34 -11.67 -17.22 1.93
N PRO A 35 -12.26 -18.14 1.14
CA PRO A 35 -12.08 -18.14 -0.30
C PRO A 35 -12.46 -16.79 -0.90
N VAL A 36 -11.51 -16.16 -1.57
CA VAL A 36 -11.67 -14.80 -2.13
C VAL A 36 -12.55 -14.84 -3.38
N LYS A 37 -13.59 -14.01 -3.40
CA LYS A 37 -14.40 -13.78 -4.60
C LYS A 37 -13.60 -12.94 -5.59
N LYS A 38 -13.29 -13.49 -6.76
CA LYS A 38 -12.56 -12.77 -7.80
C LYS A 38 -13.38 -11.59 -8.31
N ILE A 39 -12.75 -10.43 -8.44
CA ILE A 39 -13.28 -9.28 -9.16
C ILE A 39 -12.73 -9.39 -10.59
N PRO A 40 -13.58 -9.58 -11.62
CA PRO A 40 -13.12 -9.64 -12.99
C PRO A 40 -12.65 -8.25 -13.45
N THR A 41 -11.63 -8.22 -14.28
CA THR A 41 -11.17 -7.00 -14.95
C THR A 41 -12.10 -6.64 -16.11
N THR A 42 -12.19 -5.34 -16.44
CA THR A 42 -13.11 -4.82 -17.46
C THR A 42 -12.41 -4.47 -18.77
N GLY A 43 -11.07 -4.41 -18.77
CA GLY A 43 -10.28 -4.03 -19.93
C GLY A 43 -10.19 -5.14 -20.99
N LYS A 44 -9.77 -4.74 -22.20
CA LYS A 44 -9.69 -5.60 -23.38
C LYS A 44 -8.45 -6.52 -23.44
N TYR A 45 -7.42 -6.22 -22.62
CA TYR A 45 -6.16 -6.96 -22.69
C TYR A 45 -6.13 -8.12 -21.69
N GLN A 46 -5.58 -9.25 -22.15
CA GLN A 46 -5.08 -10.27 -21.26
C GLN A 46 -3.85 -9.73 -20.53
N ILE A 47 -3.70 -10.11 -19.25
CA ILE A 47 -2.65 -9.60 -18.38
C ILE A 47 -1.75 -10.72 -17.88
N THR A 48 -0.50 -10.37 -17.60
CA THR A 48 0.46 -11.24 -16.92
C THR A 48 1.22 -10.46 -15.85
N SER A 49 1.95 -11.18 -15.02
CA SER A 49 2.84 -10.56 -14.04
C SER A 49 4.15 -11.33 -13.91
N GLU A 50 5.20 -10.60 -13.60
CA GLU A 50 6.50 -11.15 -13.25
C GLU A 50 7.10 -10.40 -12.06
N ASP A 51 7.85 -11.12 -11.24
CA ASP A 51 8.64 -10.51 -10.16
C ASP A 51 10.07 -10.34 -10.63
N TYR A 52 10.66 -9.17 -10.31
CA TYR A 52 12.08 -8.89 -10.49
C TYR A 52 12.62 -8.12 -9.29
N TRP A 53 13.93 -7.90 -9.24
CA TRP A 53 14.58 -7.26 -8.11
C TRP A 53 15.43 -6.09 -8.57
N VAL A 54 15.33 -5.01 -7.80
CA VAL A 54 16.17 -3.82 -7.95
C VAL A 54 17.10 -3.75 -6.75
N ASN A 55 18.40 -3.59 -7.00
CA ASN A 55 19.41 -3.49 -5.97
C ASN A 55 19.82 -2.03 -5.80
N GLU A 56 19.68 -1.51 -4.61
CA GLU A 56 20.24 -0.21 -4.23
C GLU A 56 21.65 -0.39 -3.65
N ASN A 57 22.57 0.47 -4.03
CA ASN A 57 23.92 0.52 -3.44
C ASN A 57 23.95 1.23 -2.08
N LYS A 58 22.90 1.02 -1.28
CA LYS A 58 22.73 1.59 0.06
C LYS A 58 22.55 0.46 1.07
N ALA A 59 23.01 0.67 2.29
CA ALA A 59 22.72 -0.23 3.41
C ALA A 59 21.21 -0.24 3.70
N ASP A 60 20.67 -1.40 4.02
CA ASP A 60 19.26 -1.49 4.42
C ASP A 60 19.08 -0.82 5.80
N PRO A 61 18.27 0.27 5.92
CA PRO A 61 18.10 1.02 7.16
C PRO A 61 17.45 0.21 8.28
N TYR A 62 16.76 -0.88 7.94
CA TYR A 62 16.14 -1.79 8.90
C TYR A 62 16.90 -3.11 9.07
N SER A 63 18.06 -3.27 8.45
CA SER A 63 18.89 -4.48 8.57
C SER A 63 20.36 -4.16 8.76
N ARG A 64 20.88 -4.47 9.94
CA ARG A 64 22.32 -4.36 10.21
C ARG A 64 23.18 -5.42 9.51
N ARG A 65 22.56 -6.39 8.84
CA ARG A 65 23.23 -7.56 8.23
C ARG A 65 23.35 -7.48 6.72
N LEU A 66 22.59 -6.59 6.07
CA LEU A 66 22.58 -6.45 4.62
C LEU A 66 23.38 -5.20 4.26
N SER A 67 24.42 -5.36 3.46
CA SER A 67 25.23 -4.27 2.92
C SER A 67 24.53 -3.54 1.77
N THR A 68 23.52 -4.17 1.18
CA THR A 68 22.74 -3.65 0.05
C THR A 68 21.28 -3.88 0.30
N ARG A 69 20.46 -2.90 -0.09
CA ARG A 69 19.00 -3.00 -0.07
C ARG A 69 18.52 -3.59 -1.38
N GLN A 70 17.71 -4.65 -1.33
CA GLN A 70 17.13 -5.29 -2.50
C GLN A 70 15.62 -5.17 -2.45
N LEU A 71 15.04 -4.55 -3.47
CA LEU A 71 13.60 -4.32 -3.60
C LEU A 71 12.99 -5.42 -4.46
N GLN A 72 11.90 -6.04 -4.00
CA GLN A 72 11.07 -6.88 -4.84
C GLN A 72 10.06 -6.00 -5.58
N VAL A 73 10.01 -6.12 -6.88
CA VAL A 73 9.05 -5.43 -7.74
C VAL A 73 8.20 -6.47 -8.48
N ARG A 74 6.89 -6.30 -8.44
CA ARG A 74 5.95 -7.07 -9.27
C ARG A 74 5.45 -6.19 -10.40
N LYS A 75 5.80 -6.57 -11.62
CA LYS A 75 5.31 -5.92 -12.82
C LYS A 75 4.03 -6.62 -13.30
N TRP A 76 2.90 -5.89 -13.29
CA TRP A 76 1.68 -6.27 -13.97
C TRP A 76 1.62 -5.55 -15.30
N HIS A 77 1.36 -6.26 -16.38
CA HIS A 77 1.30 -5.63 -17.70
C HIS A 77 0.39 -6.39 -18.66
N PRO A 78 -0.15 -5.68 -19.69
CA PRO A 78 -0.93 -6.31 -20.76
C PRO A 78 -0.06 -7.17 -21.66
N ILE A 79 -0.66 -8.23 -22.20
CA ILE A 79 -0.04 -9.08 -23.23
C ILE A 79 -0.34 -8.47 -24.59
N ASN A 80 0.67 -8.34 -25.45
CA ASN A 80 0.55 -7.83 -26.82
C ASN A 80 -0.10 -6.43 -26.93
N CYS A 81 0.21 -5.54 -25.98
CA CYS A 81 -0.19 -4.14 -26.02
C CYS A 81 0.93 -3.28 -26.63
N CYS A 82 0.57 -2.43 -27.58
CA CYS A 82 1.47 -1.44 -28.20
C CYS A 82 1.10 0.02 -27.83
N GLU A 83 0.17 0.22 -26.89
CA GLU A 83 -0.21 1.56 -26.43
C GLU A 83 0.91 2.16 -25.59
N ASP A 84 1.24 3.44 -25.88
CA ASP A 84 2.24 4.18 -25.10
C ASP A 84 1.58 4.90 -23.92
N LYS A 85 1.33 4.15 -22.87
CA LYS A 85 0.74 4.68 -21.62
C LYS A 85 1.80 4.94 -20.55
N PRO A 86 1.56 5.87 -19.63
CA PRO A 86 2.44 6.06 -18.47
C PRO A 86 2.47 4.79 -17.61
N VAL A 87 3.55 4.64 -16.86
CA VAL A 87 3.73 3.53 -15.93
C VAL A 87 3.21 3.92 -14.56
N LEU A 88 2.39 3.09 -13.96
CA LEU A 88 1.96 3.28 -12.59
C LEU A 88 2.96 2.62 -11.64
N VAL A 89 3.45 3.37 -10.64
CA VAL A 89 4.35 2.87 -9.59
C VAL A 89 3.59 2.87 -8.28
N ALA A 90 3.42 1.68 -7.70
CA ALA A 90 2.56 1.45 -6.56
C ALA A 90 3.34 1.14 -5.29
N SER A 91 2.98 1.80 -4.18
CA SER A 91 3.59 1.67 -2.86
C SER A 91 2.54 1.24 -1.82
N HIS A 92 2.81 0.15 -1.10
CA HIS A 92 1.89 -0.39 -0.10
C HIS A 92 1.89 0.40 1.21
N GLY A 93 0.83 0.26 2.02
CA GLY A 93 0.73 0.82 3.37
C GLY A 93 1.73 0.20 4.37
N SER A 94 1.72 0.69 5.60
CA SER A 94 2.51 0.11 6.70
C SER A 94 2.16 -1.36 6.89
N CYS A 95 3.16 -2.25 6.93
CA CYS A 95 2.95 -3.70 6.99
C CYS A 95 2.04 -4.25 5.87
N GLY A 96 1.91 -3.53 4.76
CA GLY A 96 1.22 -4.02 3.57
C GLY A 96 2.04 -5.05 2.79
N THR A 97 1.57 -5.42 1.62
CA THR A 97 2.25 -6.37 0.74
C THR A 97 2.39 -5.80 -0.66
N ILE A 98 3.20 -6.44 -1.48
CA ILE A 98 3.35 -6.13 -2.90
C ILE A 98 2.00 -6.21 -3.67
N ASP A 99 1.02 -6.92 -3.12
CA ASP A 99 -0.33 -7.08 -3.68
C ASP A 99 -1.38 -6.22 -2.94
N ASN A 100 -0.98 -5.09 -2.33
CA ASN A 100 -1.85 -4.26 -1.49
C ASN A 100 -3.16 -3.83 -2.17
N ASN A 101 -3.09 -3.42 -3.43
CA ASN A 101 -4.22 -3.03 -4.27
C ASN A 101 -4.24 -3.87 -5.58
N LEU A 102 -4.09 -5.19 -5.44
CA LEU A 102 -3.97 -6.14 -6.55
C LEU A 102 -5.12 -6.04 -7.56
N THR A 103 -6.35 -5.80 -7.08
CA THR A 103 -7.51 -5.67 -7.97
C THR A 103 -7.39 -4.43 -8.85
N LEU A 104 -6.93 -3.31 -8.31
CA LEU A 104 -6.64 -2.08 -9.06
C LEU A 104 -5.50 -2.29 -10.06
N TYR A 105 -4.41 -2.95 -9.64
CA TYR A 105 -3.26 -3.20 -10.53
C TYR A 105 -3.67 -4.03 -11.74
N LYS A 106 -4.49 -5.06 -11.54
CA LYS A 106 -5.02 -5.89 -12.63
C LYS A 106 -5.99 -5.13 -13.52
N GLU A 107 -6.85 -4.31 -12.94
CA GLU A 107 -7.80 -3.49 -13.69
C GLU A 107 -7.04 -2.56 -14.64
N LEU A 108 -6.09 -1.77 -14.12
CA LEU A 108 -5.27 -0.88 -14.94
C LEU A 108 -4.47 -1.63 -16.00
N ALA A 109 -3.88 -2.78 -15.65
CA ALA A 109 -3.14 -3.59 -16.63
C ALA A 109 -4.04 -4.11 -17.74
N SER A 110 -5.30 -4.48 -17.45
CA SER A 110 -6.26 -4.90 -18.47
C SER A 110 -6.68 -3.78 -19.43
N HIS A 111 -6.47 -2.53 -19.02
CA HIS A 111 -6.67 -1.32 -19.84
C HIS A 111 -5.40 -0.79 -20.50
N GLY A 112 -4.31 -1.57 -20.51
CA GLY A 112 -3.09 -1.25 -21.27
C GLY A 112 -1.98 -0.59 -20.47
N TYR A 113 -2.16 -0.35 -19.16
CA TYR A 113 -1.13 0.23 -18.30
C TYR A 113 -0.13 -0.82 -17.82
N THR A 114 1.11 -0.41 -17.59
CA THR A 114 2.07 -1.20 -16.82
C THR A 114 2.04 -0.72 -15.37
N VAL A 115 1.97 -1.65 -14.42
CA VAL A 115 1.99 -1.35 -12.98
C VAL A 115 3.22 -2.01 -12.34
N LEU A 116 4.03 -1.22 -11.66
CA LEU A 116 5.18 -1.65 -10.88
C LEU A 116 4.84 -1.56 -9.40
N ALA A 117 4.42 -2.66 -8.79
CA ALA A 117 4.16 -2.71 -7.36
C ALA A 117 5.47 -2.99 -6.61
N VAL A 118 5.81 -2.13 -5.66
CA VAL A 118 7.09 -2.16 -4.93
C VAL A 118 6.86 -2.68 -3.51
N ALA A 119 7.65 -3.66 -3.10
CA ALA A 119 7.70 -4.12 -1.71
C ALA A 119 8.89 -3.49 -1.00
N HIS A 120 8.63 -2.79 0.11
CA HIS A 120 9.63 -2.04 0.89
C HIS A 120 10.20 -2.93 2.01
N PRO A 121 11.46 -3.40 1.94
CA PRO A 121 12.08 -4.23 2.97
C PRO A 121 12.04 -3.56 4.35
N GLY A 122 11.73 -4.34 5.38
CA GLY A 122 11.61 -3.87 6.75
C GLY A 122 10.31 -3.15 7.09
N GLN A 123 9.50 -2.76 6.09
CA GLN A 123 8.20 -2.10 6.28
C GLN A 123 7.02 -2.94 5.71
N ALA A 124 7.28 -3.87 4.80
CA ALA A 124 6.28 -4.79 4.24
C ALA A 124 6.03 -5.98 5.17
N ALA A 125 4.80 -6.52 5.15
CA ALA A 125 4.46 -7.77 5.83
C ALA A 125 5.29 -8.96 5.32
N SER A 126 5.67 -8.93 4.04
CA SER A 126 6.55 -9.93 3.46
C SER A 126 7.25 -9.38 2.22
N VAL A 127 8.56 -9.52 2.17
CA VAL A 127 9.39 -9.28 0.98
C VAL A 127 10.11 -10.58 0.65
N ARG A 128 10.14 -10.96 -0.63
CA ARG A 128 10.92 -12.08 -1.12
C ARG A 128 12.15 -11.55 -1.83
N TYR A 129 13.32 -11.97 -1.40
CA TYR A 129 14.58 -11.68 -2.06
C TYR A 129 14.84 -12.60 -3.25
N GLU A 130 15.71 -12.21 -4.16
CA GLU A 130 16.09 -12.99 -5.35
C GLU A 130 16.58 -14.41 -5.01
N ASN A 131 17.30 -14.55 -3.89
CA ASN A 131 17.76 -15.84 -3.39
C ASN A 131 16.66 -16.72 -2.75
N GLY A 132 15.39 -16.32 -2.84
CA GLY A 132 14.23 -17.04 -2.32
C GLY A 132 13.94 -16.82 -0.83
N LYS A 133 14.83 -16.17 -0.08
CA LYS A 133 14.57 -15.84 1.35
C LYS A 133 13.42 -14.85 1.45
N LYS A 134 12.69 -14.90 2.57
CA LYS A 134 11.61 -13.98 2.89
C LYS A 134 11.91 -13.27 4.21
N ASN A 135 11.60 -11.98 4.26
CA ASN A 135 11.61 -11.18 5.48
C ASN A 135 10.26 -10.50 5.67
N GLY A 136 9.89 -10.32 6.93
CA GLY A 136 8.77 -9.50 7.36
C GLY A 136 9.20 -8.09 7.78
N PRO A 137 8.29 -7.34 8.45
CA PRO A 137 8.58 -6.02 8.97
C PRO A 137 9.66 -6.09 10.05
N SER A 138 10.48 -5.05 10.15
CA SER A 138 11.49 -4.96 11.21
C SER A 138 10.86 -4.64 12.57
N MET A 139 11.50 -5.13 13.64
CA MET A 139 11.09 -4.78 15.01
C MET A 139 11.27 -3.28 15.30
N GLU A 140 12.20 -2.62 14.63
CA GLU A 140 12.41 -1.18 14.73
C GLU A 140 11.22 -0.43 14.14
N PHE A 141 10.79 -0.79 12.93
CA PHE A 141 9.60 -0.21 12.30
C PHE A 141 8.33 -0.40 13.14
N PHE A 142 8.13 -1.59 13.74
CA PHE A 142 7.01 -1.81 14.67
C PHE A 142 7.06 -0.91 15.90
N LYS A 143 8.26 -0.70 16.48
CA LYS A 143 8.44 0.21 17.62
C LYS A 143 8.13 1.65 17.22
N GLU A 144 8.60 2.10 16.04
CA GLU A 144 8.30 3.42 15.51
C GLU A 144 6.79 3.61 15.35
N MET A 145 6.08 2.69 14.68
CA MET A 145 4.62 2.76 14.52
C MET A 145 3.89 2.79 15.86
N SER A 146 4.28 1.91 16.80
CA SER A 146 3.60 1.81 18.11
C SER A 146 3.82 3.02 19.00
N ALA A 147 4.94 3.72 18.83
CA ALA A 147 5.29 4.93 19.59
C ALA A 147 4.78 6.22 18.93
N LEU A 148 4.22 6.11 17.71
CA LEU A 148 3.81 7.27 16.92
C LEU A 148 2.54 7.90 17.49
N LYS A 149 2.67 9.15 17.95
CA LYS A 149 1.59 9.96 18.52
C LYS A 149 1.74 11.40 18.04
N PRO A 150 1.31 11.72 16.81
CA PRO A 150 1.58 13.01 16.19
C PRO A 150 1.04 14.21 16.99
N ASP A 151 -0.13 14.06 17.62
CA ASP A 151 -0.76 15.13 18.38
C ASP A 151 -0.17 15.30 19.79
N GLU A 152 0.47 14.25 20.36
CA GLU A 152 1.10 14.30 21.70
C GLU A 152 2.59 14.66 21.64
N ASN A 153 3.28 14.23 20.59
CA ASN A 153 4.74 14.42 20.39
C ASN A 153 5.04 14.65 18.90
N PRO A 154 4.73 15.85 18.38
CA PRO A 154 4.91 16.17 16.97
C PRO A 154 6.38 16.17 16.54
N GLU A 155 7.33 16.53 17.42
CA GLU A 155 8.77 16.51 17.11
C GLU A 155 9.22 15.09 16.78
N LYS A 156 8.87 14.13 17.65
CA LYS A 156 9.21 12.72 17.42
C LYS A 156 8.49 12.14 16.21
N ALA A 157 7.24 12.52 16.00
CA ALA A 157 6.48 12.10 14.83
C ALA A 157 7.11 12.64 13.53
N CYS A 158 7.55 13.90 13.53
CA CYS A 158 8.24 14.52 12.40
C CYS A 158 9.52 13.77 12.03
N GLU A 159 10.38 13.43 13.02
CA GLU A 159 11.59 12.62 12.79
C GLU A 159 11.27 11.27 12.13
N VAL A 160 10.23 10.59 12.62
CA VAL A 160 9.80 9.28 12.09
C VAL A 160 9.25 9.43 10.67
N PHE A 161 8.43 10.45 10.41
CA PHE A 161 7.88 10.72 9.10
C PHE A 161 8.98 11.02 8.07
N HIS A 162 9.96 11.85 8.41
CA HIS A 162 11.10 12.13 7.55
C HIS A 162 11.89 10.87 7.23
N LYS A 163 12.22 10.05 8.24
CA LYS A 163 12.90 8.76 8.05
C LYS A 163 12.10 7.83 7.11
N TRP A 164 10.78 7.73 7.31
CA TRP A 164 9.95 6.86 6.47
C TRP A 164 9.84 7.37 5.04
N MET A 165 9.72 8.67 4.86
CA MET A 165 9.65 9.26 3.51
C MET A 165 10.98 9.11 2.78
N GLU A 166 12.13 9.34 3.43
CA GLU A 166 13.44 9.11 2.84
C GLU A 166 13.59 7.66 2.33
N ILE A 167 13.27 6.67 3.16
CA ILE A 167 13.33 5.25 2.77
C ILE A 167 12.41 4.96 1.58
N ARG A 168 11.16 5.44 1.63
CA ARG A 168 10.17 5.16 0.59
C ARG A 168 10.47 5.84 -0.72
N THR A 169 10.90 7.09 -0.69
CA THR A 169 11.25 7.83 -1.90
C THR A 169 12.51 7.29 -2.55
N ASP A 170 13.51 6.88 -1.76
CA ASP A 170 14.71 6.20 -2.27
C ASP A 170 14.34 4.90 -2.99
N ASP A 171 13.52 4.04 -2.35
CA ASP A 171 13.05 2.78 -2.94
C ASP A 171 12.31 3.02 -4.28
N LEU A 172 11.38 3.98 -4.30
CA LEU A 172 10.61 4.30 -5.50
C LEU A 172 11.48 4.92 -6.59
N ASN A 173 12.42 5.80 -6.24
CA ASN A 173 13.40 6.36 -7.18
C ASN A 173 14.23 5.25 -7.84
N ALA A 174 14.76 4.31 -7.05
CA ALA A 174 15.54 3.20 -7.57
C ALA A 174 14.75 2.36 -8.59
N VAL A 175 13.48 2.08 -8.30
CA VAL A 175 12.61 1.31 -9.20
C VAL A 175 12.28 2.10 -10.48
N MET A 176 11.99 3.40 -10.36
CA MET A 176 11.69 4.26 -11.51
C MET A 176 12.92 4.45 -12.41
N ASP A 177 14.09 4.65 -11.83
CA ASP A 177 15.34 4.81 -12.57
C ASP A 177 15.75 3.50 -13.26
N ASP A 178 15.59 2.34 -12.60
CA ASP A 178 15.78 1.03 -13.21
C ASP A 178 14.83 0.81 -14.39
N TRP A 179 13.55 1.23 -14.24
CA TRP A 179 12.59 1.16 -15.34
C TRP A 179 13.00 2.05 -16.53
N ILE A 180 13.41 3.29 -16.28
CA ILE A 180 13.87 4.21 -17.35
C ILE A 180 15.08 3.60 -18.06
N ALA A 181 16.05 3.08 -17.32
CA ALA A 181 17.26 2.47 -17.89
C ALA A 181 16.94 1.28 -18.79
N LYS A 182 15.90 0.49 -18.48
CA LYS A 182 15.49 -0.71 -19.24
C LYS A 182 14.53 -0.42 -20.40
N SER A 183 13.64 0.57 -20.25
CA SER A 183 12.55 0.80 -21.19
C SER A 183 12.69 2.10 -22.01
N GLY A 184 13.51 3.04 -21.57
CA GLY A 184 13.60 4.39 -22.11
C GLY A 184 12.39 5.27 -21.83
N LYS A 185 11.41 4.82 -20.99
CA LYS A 185 10.16 5.54 -20.71
C LYS A 185 10.21 6.22 -19.34
N ALA A 186 9.94 7.53 -19.33
CA ALA A 186 10.00 8.39 -18.14
C ALA A 186 8.68 9.18 -17.97
N ARG A 187 7.55 8.47 -17.89
CA ARG A 187 6.23 9.05 -17.56
C ARG A 187 5.54 8.16 -16.55
N PHE A 188 5.35 8.66 -15.33
CA PHE A 188 4.86 7.86 -14.23
C PHE A 188 3.59 8.46 -13.61
N ILE A 189 2.74 7.58 -13.11
CA ILE A 189 1.70 7.89 -12.14
C ILE A 189 2.07 7.16 -10.85
N THR A 190 2.12 7.85 -9.73
CA THR A 190 2.40 7.21 -8.44
C THR A 190 1.09 6.89 -7.72
N GLU A 191 1.03 5.72 -7.10
CA GLU A 191 -0.13 5.26 -6.34
C GLU A 191 0.30 4.72 -4.99
N GLY A 192 -0.56 4.85 -3.99
CA GLY A 192 -0.35 4.14 -2.74
C GLY A 192 -1.46 4.32 -1.73
N HIS A 193 -1.53 3.33 -0.84
CA HIS A 193 -2.44 3.32 0.30
C HIS A 193 -1.69 3.67 1.58
N SER A 194 -2.29 4.50 2.44
CA SER A 194 -1.73 4.84 3.77
C SER A 194 -0.30 5.40 3.64
N LEU A 195 0.70 4.85 4.32
CA LEU A 195 2.10 5.25 4.19
C LEU A 195 2.60 5.22 2.74
N GLY A 196 2.06 4.32 1.90
CA GLY A 196 2.38 4.25 0.47
C GLY A 196 1.88 5.47 -0.30
N GLY A 197 0.70 5.98 0.02
CA GLY A 197 0.16 7.20 -0.59
C GLY A 197 0.92 8.44 -0.15
N SER A 198 1.42 8.48 1.10
CA SER A 198 2.35 9.53 1.54
C SER A 198 3.63 9.54 0.69
N ALA A 199 4.16 8.37 0.35
CA ALA A 199 5.29 8.25 -0.57
C ALA A 199 4.92 8.64 -2.00
N ALA A 200 3.69 8.32 -2.46
CA ALA A 200 3.22 8.71 -3.79
C ALA A 200 3.14 10.24 -3.93
N TYR A 201 2.67 10.96 -2.92
CA TYR A 201 2.73 12.43 -2.86
C TYR A 201 4.16 12.95 -2.90
N ALA A 202 5.07 12.32 -2.12
CA ALA A 202 6.48 12.72 -2.07
C ALA A 202 7.13 12.64 -3.45
N MET A 203 6.88 11.57 -4.22
CA MET A 203 7.45 11.42 -5.55
C MET A 203 7.08 12.56 -6.50
N ALA A 204 5.86 13.10 -6.39
CA ALA A 204 5.43 14.27 -7.16
C ALA A 204 6.14 15.59 -6.76
N ARG A 205 6.76 15.64 -5.57
CA ARG A 205 7.59 16.79 -5.14
C ARG A 205 9.02 16.71 -5.63
N ILE A 206 9.52 15.51 -5.91
CA ILE A 206 10.95 15.28 -6.15
C ILE A 206 11.26 14.85 -7.59
N ARG A 207 10.24 14.54 -8.42
CA ARG A 207 10.43 14.06 -9.80
C ARG A 207 9.52 14.80 -10.79
N ASP A 208 10.11 15.32 -11.84
CA ASP A 208 9.39 16.02 -12.92
C ASP A 208 8.73 15.04 -13.92
N ASP A 209 9.10 13.75 -13.90
CA ASP A 209 8.54 12.71 -14.76
C ASP A 209 7.29 12.02 -14.15
N VAL A 210 6.89 12.41 -12.93
CA VAL A 210 5.60 12.07 -12.34
C VAL A 210 4.54 13.02 -12.86
N ILE A 211 3.49 12.48 -13.48
CA ILE A 211 2.42 13.26 -14.12
C ILE A 211 1.09 13.22 -13.38
N GLY A 212 0.97 12.43 -12.33
CA GLY A 212 -0.23 12.33 -11.50
C GLY A 212 -0.02 11.45 -10.27
N VAL A 213 -0.84 11.67 -9.25
CA VAL A 213 -0.80 10.95 -7.98
C VAL A 213 -2.16 10.37 -7.64
N ILE A 214 -2.22 9.12 -7.20
CA ILE A 214 -3.37 8.49 -6.56
C ILE A 214 -2.99 8.13 -5.12
N ALA A 215 -3.64 8.73 -4.14
CA ALA A 215 -3.39 8.45 -2.73
C ALA A 215 -4.66 7.99 -2.03
N LEU A 216 -4.59 6.80 -1.45
CA LEU A 216 -5.68 6.14 -0.76
C LEU A 216 -5.45 6.30 0.75
N GLU A 217 -6.21 7.22 1.37
CA GLU A 217 -6.18 7.52 2.81
C GLU A 217 -4.79 7.83 3.38
N SER A 218 -4.16 8.88 2.87
CA SER A 218 -2.76 9.17 3.18
C SER A 218 -2.56 10.63 3.57
N PRO A 219 -1.80 10.93 4.63
CA PRO A 219 -1.34 12.29 4.92
C PRO A 219 -0.17 12.70 4.02
N PHE A 220 0.00 13.99 3.80
CA PHE A 220 1.14 14.57 3.06
C PHE A 220 2.40 14.63 3.94
N MET A 221 2.91 13.45 4.37
CA MET A 221 4.03 13.38 5.33
C MET A 221 5.31 14.07 4.85
N TYR A 222 5.61 14.00 3.54
CA TYR A 222 6.78 14.65 2.95
C TYR A 222 6.70 16.18 2.99
N ASP A 223 5.48 16.72 2.98
CA ASP A 223 5.25 18.15 3.07
C ASP A 223 5.39 18.69 4.51
N ILE A 224 5.56 17.84 5.52
CA ILE A 224 5.88 18.26 6.89
C ILE A 224 7.35 18.65 6.94
N LEU A 225 7.63 19.95 7.03
CA LEU A 225 8.98 20.50 7.02
C LEU A 225 9.65 20.49 8.40
N GLY A 226 8.85 20.49 9.46
CA GLY A 226 9.33 20.55 10.84
C GLY A 226 8.20 20.78 11.82
N VAL A 227 8.58 21.19 13.04
CA VAL A 227 7.65 21.53 14.12
C VAL A 227 8.03 22.89 14.68
N GLU A 228 7.02 23.77 14.87
CA GLU A 228 7.16 25.06 15.53
C GLU A 228 6.04 25.22 16.54
N ASN A 229 6.39 25.57 17.79
CA ASN A 229 5.44 25.73 18.88
C ASN A 229 4.52 24.50 19.09
N GLY A 230 5.07 23.30 18.93
CA GLY A 230 4.35 22.03 19.08
C GLY A 230 3.36 21.73 17.94
N LYS A 231 3.49 22.36 16.77
CA LYS A 231 2.65 22.13 15.60
C LYS A 231 3.49 21.85 14.37
N PHE A 232 3.00 20.98 13.48
CA PHE A 232 3.66 20.73 12.19
C PHE A 232 3.64 21.98 11.32
N VAL A 233 4.78 22.25 10.69
CA VAL A 233 4.96 23.25 9.65
C VAL A 233 4.95 22.54 8.30
N PHE A 234 4.06 22.93 7.40
CA PHE A 234 3.89 22.29 6.11
C PHE A 234 4.45 23.15 4.97
N ASN A 235 4.93 22.49 3.92
CA ASN A 235 5.16 23.08 2.63
C ASN A 235 3.82 23.63 2.09
N GLN A 236 3.76 24.94 1.88
CA GLN A 236 2.53 25.63 1.46
C GLN A 236 2.35 25.67 -0.07
N SER A 237 3.32 25.21 -0.85
CA SER A 237 3.25 25.21 -2.31
C SER A 237 2.20 24.20 -2.80
N ASP A 238 1.43 24.62 -3.80
CA ASP A 238 0.55 23.71 -4.52
C ASP A 238 1.34 22.64 -5.28
N TYR A 239 0.68 21.55 -5.60
CA TYR A 239 1.19 20.59 -6.58
C TYR A 239 1.03 21.18 -7.99
N THR A 240 1.89 20.79 -8.90
CA THR A 240 1.86 21.23 -10.30
C THR A 240 1.20 20.23 -11.24
N ILE A 241 0.83 19.07 -10.69
CA ILE A 241 0.24 17.94 -11.41
C ILE A 241 -1.06 17.49 -10.72
N PRO A 242 -1.97 16.82 -11.44
CA PRO A 242 -3.20 16.30 -10.87
C PRO A 242 -2.98 15.32 -9.71
N VAL A 243 -3.78 15.48 -8.66
CA VAL A 243 -3.76 14.67 -7.43
C VAL A 243 -5.16 14.13 -7.15
N LEU A 244 -5.29 12.82 -7.07
CA LEU A 244 -6.48 12.12 -6.60
C LEU A 244 -6.24 11.63 -5.17
N SER A 245 -7.03 12.16 -4.24
CA SER A 245 -7.05 11.73 -2.84
C SER A 245 -8.38 11.04 -2.52
N ILE A 246 -8.32 9.80 -2.07
CA ILE A 246 -9.51 9.03 -1.70
C ILE A 246 -9.47 8.75 -0.20
N TYR A 247 -10.56 9.03 0.48
CA TYR A 247 -10.70 8.92 1.93
C TYR A 247 -11.83 7.97 2.30
N SER A 248 -11.73 7.33 3.45
CA SER A 248 -12.78 6.54 4.09
C SER A 248 -13.38 7.30 5.28
N ASP A 249 -14.38 6.70 5.94
CA ASP A 249 -14.92 7.23 7.20
C ASP A 249 -13.89 7.24 8.36
N ALA A 250 -12.77 6.53 8.19
CA ALA A 250 -11.74 6.51 9.23
C ALA A 250 -10.97 7.83 9.33
N SER A 251 -10.72 8.53 8.22
CA SER A 251 -9.96 9.80 8.27
C SER A 251 -10.76 11.02 7.83
N TYR A 252 -11.71 10.87 6.91
CA TYR A 252 -12.42 12.02 6.33
C TYR A 252 -13.04 12.98 7.36
N PRO A 253 -13.74 12.50 8.42
CA PRO A 253 -14.29 13.36 9.45
C PRO A 253 -13.22 14.11 10.27
N HIS A 254 -11.99 13.58 10.30
CA HIS A 254 -10.89 14.04 11.14
C HIS A 254 -9.80 14.80 10.41
N LEU A 255 -9.93 15.02 9.08
CA LEU A 255 -8.90 15.68 8.27
C LEU A 255 -8.53 17.09 8.79
N LYS A 256 -9.46 17.79 9.47
CA LYS A 256 -9.23 19.10 10.06
C LYS A 256 -8.81 19.05 11.52
N GLU A 257 -8.85 17.87 12.14
CA GLU A 257 -8.56 17.67 13.56
C GLU A 257 -7.16 17.08 13.78
N TRP A 258 -6.79 16.07 13.00
CA TRP A 258 -5.51 15.39 13.15
C TRP A 258 -4.36 16.22 12.57
N SER A 259 -3.36 16.50 13.41
CA SER A 259 -2.28 17.43 13.07
C SER A 259 -1.49 17.07 11.80
N GLN A 260 -1.29 15.77 11.53
CA GLN A 260 -0.56 15.32 10.35
C GLN A 260 -1.34 15.47 9.02
N TYR A 261 -2.63 15.80 9.06
CA TYR A 261 -3.49 15.98 7.89
C TYR A 261 -3.67 17.44 7.47
N GLY A 262 -2.83 18.36 7.95
CA GLY A 262 -2.97 19.80 7.65
C GLY A 262 -3.04 20.13 6.16
N ASN A 263 -2.18 19.53 5.33
CA ASN A 263 -2.24 19.72 3.87
C ASN A 263 -3.44 19.00 3.23
N ASN A 264 -3.90 17.87 3.77
CA ASN A 264 -5.12 17.23 3.29
C ASN A 264 -6.33 18.14 3.49
N ALA A 265 -6.46 18.76 4.67
CA ALA A 265 -7.53 19.74 4.96
C ALA A 265 -7.44 20.94 4.02
N LYS A 266 -6.23 21.48 3.79
CA LYS A 266 -5.99 22.58 2.85
C LYS A 266 -6.44 22.25 1.43
N PHE A 267 -6.03 21.07 0.92
CA PHE A 267 -6.33 20.67 -0.46
C PHE A 267 -7.76 20.15 -0.64
N LEU A 268 -8.41 19.70 0.43
CA LEU A 268 -9.84 19.37 0.44
C LEU A 268 -10.69 20.64 0.16
N ASP A 269 -10.32 21.75 0.77
CA ASP A 269 -11.03 23.02 0.65
C ASP A 269 -10.54 23.84 -0.58
N SER A 270 -9.58 23.35 -1.36
CA SER A 270 -9.01 24.03 -2.52
C SER A 270 -9.99 24.05 -3.70
N THR A 271 -10.07 25.18 -4.38
CA THR A 271 -10.80 25.35 -5.65
C THR A 271 -9.93 25.02 -6.88
N ASN A 272 -8.66 24.70 -6.68
CA ASN A 272 -7.76 24.33 -7.77
C ASN A 272 -8.18 22.98 -8.37
N PRO A 273 -8.49 22.89 -9.67
CA PRO A 273 -9.03 21.70 -10.30
C PRO A 273 -8.05 20.52 -10.38
N ILE A 274 -6.77 20.74 -10.05
CA ILE A 274 -5.80 19.64 -9.98
C ILE A 274 -6.07 18.68 -8.80
N TYR A 275 -6.78 19.15 -7.74
CA TYR A 275 -7.12 18.32 -6.60
C TYR A 275 -8.49 17.68 -6.79
N THR A 276 -8.51 16.36 -6.88
CA THR A 276 -9.73 15.56 -6.86
C THR A 276 -9.80 14.84 -5.52
N ASN A 277 -10.85 15.09 -4.75
CA ASN A 277 -11.06 14.46 -3.45
C ASN A 277 -12.35 13.62 -3.50
N ILE A 278 -12.25 12.35 -3.10
CA ILE A 278 -13.39 11.43 -3.05
C ILE A 278 -13.51 10.88 -1.63
N HIS A 279 -14.70 10.92 -1.06
CA HIS A 279 -15.02 10.27 0.20
C HIS A 279 -15.88 9.03 -0.03
N TYR A 280 -15.45 7.91 0.52
CA TYR A 280 -16.18 6.66 0.50
C TYR A 280 -16.79 6.39 1.88
N GLU A 281 -18.10 6.47 1.93
CA GLU A 281 -18.88 6.21 3.15
C GLU A 281 -18.99 4.72 3.46
N ASN A 282 -19.18 4.40 4.74
CA ASN A 282 -19.45 3.06 5.27
C ASN A 282 -18.29 2.06 5.11
N ILE A 283 -17.09 2.55 4.95
CA ILE A 283 -15.85 1.76 4.96
C ILE A 283 -14.81 2.38 5.90
N GLY A 284 -13.90 1.55 6.41
CA GLY A 284 -12.73 2.00 7.18
C GLY A 284 -11.47 2.09 6.32
N HIS A 285 -10.36 2.38 6.98
CA HIS A 285 -9.04 2.53 6.37
C HIS A 285 -8.63 1.34 5.50
N MET A 286 -8.81 0.12 6.01
CA MET A 286 -8.45 -1.10 5.29
C MET A 286 -9.43 -1.47 4.17
N GLY A 287 -10.57 -0.78 4.08
CA GLY A 287 -11.51 -0.91 2.98
C GLY A 287 -11.00 -0.38 1.64
N LEU A 288 -9.95 0.45 1.66
CA LEU A 288 -9.31 1.00 0.47
C LEU A 288 -8.18 0.11 -0.08
N CYS A 289 -7.99 -1.10 0.47
CA CYS A 289 -7.03 -2.06 -0.04
C CYS A 289 -7.60 -3.49 -0.07
N ASP A 290 -6.93 -4.38 -0.78
CA ASP A 290 -7.40 -5.76 -1.02
C ASP A 290 -7.41 -6.65 0.22
N LEU A 291 -6.89 -6.17 1.37
CA LEU A 291 -7.04 -6.88 2.63
C LEU A 291 -8.52 -7.06 2.98
N SER A 292 -9.37 -6.08 2.69
CA SER A 292 -10.82 -6.15 2.91
C SER A 292 -11.47 -7.34 2.18
N LEU A 293 -10.95 -7.69 1.01
CA LEU A 293 -11.38 -8.83 0.22
C LEU A 293 -10.74 -10.14 0.70
N ALA A 294 -9.45 -10.11 1.03
CA ALA A 294 -8.68 -11.28 1.43
C ALA A 294 -8.99 -11.75 2.85
N SER A 295 -9.23 -10.81 3.76
CA SER A 295 -9.51 -11.08 5.18
C SER A 295 -10.47 -10.05 5.79
N PRO A 296 -11.79 -10.21 5.61
CA PRO A 296 -12.77 -9.31 6.22
C PRO A 296 -12.66 -9.22 7.75
N VAL A 297 -12.22 -10.31 8.40
CA VAL A 297 -12.05 -10.34 9.86
C VAL A 297 -10.85 -9.50 10.30
N LEU A 298 -9.70 -9.62 9.63
CA LEU A 298 -8.54 -8.78 9.95
C LEU A 298 -8.83 -7.31 9.64
N THR A 299 -9.52 -7.03 8.54
CA THR A 299 -10.01 -5.68 8.22
C THR A 299 -10.85 -5.13 9.36
N ALA A 300 -11.85 -5.90 9.83
CA ALA A 300 -12.70 -5.47 10.93
C ALA A 300 -11.93 -5.25 12.25
N ILE A 301 -10.91 -6.05 12.53
CA ILE A 301 -10.05 -5.86 13.70
C ILE A 301 -9.24 -4.56 13.58
N MET A 302 -8.69 -4.28 12.41
CA MET A 302 -7.85 -3.09 12.17
C MET A 302 -8.69 -1.81 12.10
N ASP A 303 -9.89 -1.87 11.54
CA ASP A 303 -10.81 -0.72 11.40
C ASP A 303 -11.73 -0.52 12.63
N GLY A 304 -11.63 -1.38 13.64
CA GLY A 304 -12.48 -1.31 14.84
C GLY A 304 -13.93 -1.76 14.63
N GLY A 305 -14.24 -2.42 13.53
CA GLY A 305 -15.57 -2.94 13.21
C GLY A 305 -15.70 -3.43 11.77
N PHE A 306 -16.78 -4.17 11.49
CA PHE A 306 -17.08 -4.61 10.13
C PHE A 306 -17.60 -3.45 9.28
N GLN A 307 -17.10 -3.37 8.05
CA GLN A 307 -17.59 -2.41 7.05
C GLN A 307 -19.05 -2.70 6.69
N LYS A 308 -19.82 -1.65 6.42
CA LYS A 308 -21.21 -1.79 5.97
C LYS A 308 -21.29 -2.09 4.47
N THR A 309 -20.34 -1.55 3.68
CA THR A 309 -20.22 -1.86 2.25
C THR A 309 -19.41 -3.13 2.05
N LYS A 310 -19.85 -4.01 1.16
CA LYS A 310 -19.15 -5.27 0.86
C LYS A 310 -17.86 -4.99 0.10
N ALA A 311 -16.76 -5.63 0.50
CA ALA A 311 -15.44 -5.43 -0.10
C ALA A 311 -15.42 -5.58 -1.64
N PRO A 312 -16.09 -6.57 -2.30
CA PRO A 312 -16.10 -6.64 -3.75
C PRO A 312 -16.78 -5.44 -4.44
N GLU A 313 -17.82 -4.88 -3.86
CA GLU A 313 -18.55 -3.71 -4.39
C GLU A 313 -17.68 -2.47 -4.23
N GLN A 314 -17.08 -2.31 -3.06
CA GLN A 314 -16.20 -1.20 -2.73
C GLN A 314 -14.94 -1.17 -3.62
N LEU A 315 -14.23 -2.30 -3.73
CA LEU A 315 -13.00 -2.35 -4.53
C LEU A 315 -13.30 -2.23 -6.03
N LYS A 316 -14.45 -2.73 -6.50
CA LYS A 316 -14.86 -2.48 -7.90
C LYS A 316 -15.06 -0.98 -8.16
N LYS A 317 -15.73 -0.27 -7.25
CA LYS A 317 -15.92 1.18 -7.37
C LYS A 317 -14.57 1.93 -7.30
N LEU A 318 -13.69 1.55 -6.38
CA LEU A 318 -12.36 2.11 -6.27
C LEU A 318 -11.56 1.96 -7.58
N ASN A 319 -11.56 0.75 -8.14
CA ASN A 319 -10.88 0.46 -9.40
C ASN A 319 -11.45 1.29 -10.56
N GLU A 320 -12.76 1.44 -10.62
CA GLU A 320 -13.47 2.23 -11.63
C GLU A 320 -13.13 3.73 -11.52
N ASP A 321 -13.23 4.30 -10.32
CA ASP A 321 -12.93 5.73 -10.08
C ASP A 321 -11.46 6.04 -10.40
N CYS A 322 -10.53 5.18 -9.97
CA CYS A 322 -9.10 5.32 -10.31
C CYS A 322 -8.86 5.19 -11.82
N LEU A 323 -9.48 4.21 -12.48
CA LEU A 323 -9.34 4.01 -13.93
C LEU A 323 -9.88 5.23 -14.71
N VAL A 324 -11.06 5.73 -14.36
CA VAL A 324 -11.65 6.93 -14.99
C VAL A 324 -10.71 8.13 -14.82
N TRP A 325 -10.18 8.34 -13.63
CA TRP A 325 -9.26 9.45 -13.36
C TRP A 325 -7.95 9.32 -14.16
N VAL A 326 -7.34 8.11 -14.17
CA VAL A 326 -6.10 7.86 -14.94
C VAL A 326 -6.34 8.02 -16.44
N THR A 327 -7.47 7.54 -16.95
CA THR A 327 -7.81 7.66 -18.38
C THR A 327 -7.96 9.14 -18.77
N LYS A 328 -8.70 9.92 -17.99
CA LYS A 328 -8.83 11.37 -18.22
C LYS A 328 -7.46 12.06 -18.23
N LEU A 329 -6.59 11.76 -17.26
CA LEU A 329 -5.23 12.32 -17.17
C LEU A 329 -4.38 11.99 -18.41
N THR A 330 -4.60 10.85 -19.07
CA THR A 330 -3.77 10.40 -20.19
C THR A 330 -4.33 10.76 -21.56
N ASP A 331 -5.63 11.02 -21.67
CA ASP A 331 -6.31 11.30 -22.94
C ASP A 331 -6.39 12.83 -23.24
N GLU A 332 -6.18 13.69 -22.24
CA GLU A 332 -6.19 15.16 -22.38
C GLU A 332 -4.88 15.76 -22.97
N LYS A 333 -4.08 14.96 -23.72
CA LYS A 333 -2.80 15.43 -24.32
C LYS A 333 -2.82 15.39 -25.83
#